data_51c8070541178bff590862509a4a8a52
#
_entry.id   51c8070541178bff590862509a4a8a52
#
_cell.length_a   1.000
_cell.length_b   1.000
_cell.length_c   1.000
_cell.angle_alpha   90.00
_cell.angle_beta   90.00
_cell.angle_gamma   90.00
#
_symmetry.space_group_name_H-M   'P 1'
#
loop_
_entity.id
_entity.type
_entity.pdbx_description
1 polymer ?
#
loop_
_entity_poly.entity_id
_entity_poly.type
_entity_poly.pdbx_seq_one_letter_code
_entity_poly.pdbx_strand_id
1 'polypeptide(L)'
;MNSMRRALEDLWKERLGIARTRYQLATKESGLLLDEQKSGLVPEPDGSFAYRQALEKEKSALAEYRRVLEIFADLTMHDKLPQEDAAAKS
;
A
#
# COMPACT_ATOMS: atom_id res chain seq x y z
N MET A 1 -19.74 -7.50 23.35
CA MET A 1 -18.90 -8.44 22.82
C MET A 1 -18.50 -8.29 21.39
N ASN A 2 -19.45 -8.45 20.48
CA ASN A 2 -19.15 -8.36 19.06
C ASN A 2 -18.94 -6.94 18.56
N SER A 3 -19.33 -5.94 19.35
CA SER A 3 -19.21 -4.55 18.93
C SER A 3 -17.76 -4.08 18.82
N MET A 4 -16.89 -4.53 19.73
CA MET A 4 -15.47 -4.17 19.65
C MET A 4 -14.82 -4.82 18.44
N ARG A 5 -15.12 -6.10 18.21
CA ARG A 5 -14.59 -6.81 17.06
C ARG A 5 -15.07 -6.18 15.76
N ARG A 6 -16.36 -5.83 15.70
CA ARG A 6 -16.93 -5.19 14.51
C ARG A 6 -16.26 -3.83 14.26
N ALA A 7 -16.01 -3.08 15.31
CA ALA A 7 -15.32 -1.80 15.18
C ALA A 7 -13.91 -1.99 14.64
N LEU A 8 -13.20 -3.03 15.08
CA LEU A 8 -11.87 -3.35 14.56
C LEU A 8 -11.94 -3.78 13.09
N GLU A 9 -12.92 -4.60 12.75
CA GLU A 9 -13.09 -5.03 11.36
C GLU A 9 -13.37 -3.83 10.46
N ASP A 10 -14.23 -2.93 10.89
CA ASP A 10 -14.55 -1.73 10.10
C ASP A 10 -13.32 -0.83 9.94
N LEU A 11 -12.56 -0.66 11.02
CA LEU A 11 -11.33 0.13 10.97
C LEU A 11 -10.33 -0.44 9.97
N TRP A 12 -10.07 -1.74 10.05
CA TRP A 12 -9.08 -2.35 9.20
C TRP A 12 -9.56 -2.50 7.76
N LYS A 13 -10.88 -2.62 7.56
CA LYS A 13 -11.46 -2.59 6.23
C LYS A 13 -11.23 -1.22 5.58
N GLU A 14 -11.40 -0.16 6.34
CA GLU A 14 -11.12 1.19 5.86
C GLU A 14 -9.64 1.36 5.53
N ARG A 15 -8.75 0.90 6.41
CA ARG A 15 -7.30 0.96 6.17
C ARG A 15 -6.91 0.17 4.94
N LEU A 16 -7.56 -0.97 4.73
CA LEU A 16 -7.31 -1.80 3.54
C LEU A 16 -7.68 -1.03 2.27
N GLY A 17 -8.83 -0.36 2.28
CA GLY A 17 -9.26 0.46 1.15
C GLY A 17 -8.28 1.58 0.85
N ILE A 18 -7.78 2.25 1.89
CA ILE A 18 -6.79 3.32 1.74
C ILE A 18 -5.49 2.77 1.17
N ALA A 19 -5.00 1.67 1.72
CA ALA A 19 -3.75 1.07 1.25
C ALA A 19 -3.84 0.62 -0.20
N ARG A 20 -4.99 0.03 -0.58
CA ARG A 20 -5.22 -0.39 -1.95
C ARG A 20 -5.21 0.81 -2.91
N THR A 21 -5.90 1.88 -2.52
CA THR A 21 -5.94 3.09 -3.34
C THR A 21 -4.55 3.68 -3.53
N ARG A 22 -3.76 3.73 -2.46
CA ARG A 22 -2.38 4.23 -2.55
C ARG A 22 -1.54 3.40 -3.49
N TYR A 23 -1.70 2.09 -3.44
CA TYR A 23 -0.97 1.20 -4.34
C TYR A 23 -1.41 1.41 -5.78
N GLN A 24 -2.71 1.52 -6.04
CA GLN A 24 -3.22 1.76 -7.38
C GLN A 24 -2.72 3.07 -7.96
N LEU A 25 -2.70 4.13 -7.14
CA LEU A 25 -2.18 5.42 -7.57
C LEU A 25 -0.68 5.36 -7.86
N ALA A 26 0.08 4.66 -7.01
CA ALA A 26 1.52 4.52 -7.22
C ALA A 26 1.83 3.75 -8.50
N THR A 27 1.05 2.70 -8.79
CA THR A 27 1.21 1.92 -10.02
C THR A 27 0.91 2.77 -11.24
N LYS A 28 -0.15 3.57 -11.17
CA LYS A 28 -0.51 4.46 -12.27
C LYS A 28 0.59 5.49 -12.52
N GLU A 29 1.12 6.09 -11.45
CA GLU A 29 2.19 7.08 -11.55
C GLU A 29 3.44 6.49 -12.21
N SER A 30 3.87 5.31 -11.76
CA SER A 30 5.07 4.69 -12.34
C SER A 30 4.86 4.34 -13.81
N GLY A 31 3.64 3.88 -14.17
CA GLY A 31 3.31 3.58 -15.55
C GLY A 31 3.36 4.81 -16.44
N LEU A 32 2.82 5.94 -15.96
CA LEU A 32 2.86 7.19 -16.72
C LEU A 32 4.27 7.69 -16.90
N LEU A 33 5.10 7.61 -15.86
CA LEU A 33 6.49 8.05 -15.95
C LEU A 33 7.31 7.16 -16.89
N LEU A 34 7.03 5.88 -16.91
CA LEU A 34 7.68 4.97 -17.85
C LEU A 34 7.32 5.34 -19.30
N ASP A 35 6.04 5.63 -19.56
CA ASP A 35 5.58 6.02 -20.88
C ASP A 35 6.22 7.33 -21.31
N GLU A 36 6.34 8.29 -20.43
CA GLU A 36 7.00 9.57 -20.72
C GLU A 36 8.46 9.37 -21.05
N GLN A 37 9.14 8.49 -20.30
CA GLN A 37 10.55 8.20 -20.55
C GLN A 37 10.73 7.53 -21.91
N LYS A 38 9.86 6.58 -22.25
CA LYS A 38 9.93 5.88 -23.52
C LYS A 38 9.67 6.80 -24.71
N SER A 39 8.78 7.77 -24.54
CA SER A 39 8.47 8.70 -25.63
C SER A 39 9.48 9.85 -25.73
N GLY A 40 10.45 9.93 -24.82
CA GLY A 40 11.49 10.95 -24.87
C GLY A 40 11.04 12.32 -24.43
N LEU A 41 9.89 12.41 -23.77
CA LEU A 41 9.36 13.69 -23.29
C LEU A 41 10.17 14.24 -22.11
N VAL A 42 10.81 13.36 -21.34
CA VAL A 42 11.65 13.76 -20.21
C VAL A 42 13.07 13.30 -20.50
N PRO A 43 14.02 14.23 -20.62
CA PRO A 43 15.41 13.84 -20.95
C PRO A 43 16.08 13.12 -19.78
N GLU A 44 17.05 12.27 -20.15
CA GLU A 44 17.91 11.62 -19.17
C GLU A 44 18.89 12.66 -18.57
N PRO A 45 19.27 12.54 -17.28
CA PRO A 45 18.93 11.43 -16.36
C PRO A 45 17.65 11.65 -15.57
N ASP A 46 16.97 12.78 -15.72
CA ASP A 46 15.81 13.16 -14.91
C ASP A 46 14.66 12.15 -15.07
N GLY A 47 14.43 11.66 -16.29
CA GLY A 47 13.36 10.71 -16.54
C GLY A 47 13.59 9.40 -15.79
N SER A 48 14.82 8.90 -15.83
CA SER A 48 15.16 7.65 -15.14
C SER A 48 15.09 7.80 -13.64
N PHE A 49 15.51 8.94 -13.13
CA PHE A 49 15.47 9.21 -11.69
C PHE A 49 14.04 9.25 -11.19
N ALA A 50 13.17 9.98 -11.89
CA ALA A 50 11.76 10.09 -11.52
C ALA A 50 11.07 8.74 -11.54
N TYR A 51 11.33 7.94 -12.57
CA TYR A 51 10.75 6.61 -12.68
C TYR A 51 11.22 5.70 -11.55
N ARG A 52 12.50 5.74 -11.20
CA ARG A 52 13.03 4.94 -10.10
C ARG A 52 12.37 5.31 -8.77
N GLN A 53 12.19 6.61 -8.54
CA GLN A 53 11.51 7.05 -7.33
C GLN A 53 10.06 6.56 -7.29
N ALA A 54 9.38 6.59 -8.43
CA ALA A 54 8.00 6.11 -8.52
C ALA A 54 7.92 4.60 -8.25
N LEU A 55 8.91 3.83 -8.73
CA LEU A 55 8.98 2.41 -8.45
C LEU A 55 9.18 2.13 -6.95
N GLU A 56 9.99 2.93 -6.27
CA GLU A 56 10.19 2.78 -4.84
C GLU A 56 8.89 3.07 -4.08
N LYS A 57 8.15 4.08 -4.48
CA LYS A 57 6.85 4.39 -3.89
C LYS A 57 5.87 3.24 -4.11
N GLU A 58 5.85 2.69 -5.32
CA GLU A 58 4.98 1.56 -5.65
C GLU A 58 5.31 0.35 -4.79
N LYS A 59 6.60 0.07 -4.61
CA LYS A 59 7.07 -1.02 -3.79
C LYS A 59 6.62 -0.86 -2.33
N SER A 60 6.78 0.35 -1.79
CA SER A 60 6.38 0.65 -0.42
C SER A 60 4.86 0.54 -0.26
N ALA A 61 4.11 1.03 -1.24
CA ALA A 61 2.66 0.97 -1.20
C ALA A 61 2.16 -0.48 -1.27
N LEU A 62 2.82 -1.32 -2.07
CA LEU A 62 2.48 -2.73 -2.15
C LEU A 62 2.77 -3.45 -0.85
N ALA A 63 3.92 -3.17 -0.23
CA ALA A 63 4.26 -3.77 1.06
C ALA A 63 3.23 -3.40 2.11
N GLU A 64 2.82 -2.15 2.15
CA GLU A 64 1.80 -1.69 3.08
C GLU A 64 0.44 -2.35 2.81
N TYR A 65 0.07 -2.45 1.55
CA TYR A 65 -1.18 -3.11 1.17
C TYR A 65 -1.18 -4.57 1.63
N ARG A 66 -0.08 -5.28 1.39
CA ARG A 66 0.04 -6.68 1.83
C ARG A 66 -0.04 -6.81 3.34
N ARG A 67 0.61 -5.92 4.06
CA ARG A 67 0.59 -5.93 5.53
C ARG A 67 -0.82 -5.74 6.07
N VAL A 68 -1.52 -4.75 5.55
CA VAL A 68 -2.89 -4.44 6.00
C VAL A 68 -3.85 -5.58 5.61
N LEU A 69 -3.68 -6.13 4.40
CA LEU A 69 -4.50 -7.24 3.95
C LEU A 69 -4.33 -8.46 4.86
N GLU A 70 -3.10 -8.75 5.25
CA GLU A 70 -2.80 -9.87 6.13
C GLU A 70 -3.45 -9.67 7.51
N ILE A 71 -3.34 -8.47 8.05
CA ILE A 71 -3.97 -8.15 9.34
C ILE A 71 -5.48 -8.29 9.25
N PHE A 72 -6.08 -7.77 8.18
CA PHE A 72 -7.52 -7.86 8.00
C PHE A 72 -7.99 -9.31 7.83
N ALA A 73 -7.24 -10.09 7.07
CA ALA A 73 -7.55 -11.52 6.88
C ALA A 73 -7.44 -12.28 8.20
N ASP A 74 -6.40 -12.01 9.00
CA ASP A 74 -6.26 -12.65 10.29
C ASP A 74 -7.40 -12.29 11.22
N LEU A 75 -7.80 -11.05 11.21
CA LEU A 75 -8.90 -10.59 12.07
C LEU A 75 -10.23 -11.21 11.66
N THR A 76 -10.51 -11.30 10.37
CA THR A 76 -11.82 -11.78 9.89
C THR A 76 -11.88 -13.30 9.73
N MET A 77 -10.78 -13.92 9.33
CA MET A 77 -10.76 -15.37 9.05
C MET A 77 -10.21 -16.21 10.19
N HIS A 78 -9.25 -15.67 10.92
CA HIS A 78 -8.55 -16.44 11.96
C HIS A 78 -8.80 -15.92 13.37
N ASP A 79 -9.65 -14.94 13.50
CA ASP A 79 -10.03 -14.38 14.79
C ASP A 79 -8.83 -13.86 15.61
N LYS A 80 -7.79 -13.41 14.90
CA LYS A 80 -6.60 -12.85 15.52
C LYS A 80 -6.72 -11.34 15.63
N LEU A 81 -6.35 -10.81 16.79
CA LEU A 81 -6.32 -9.37 16.97
C LEU A 81 -5.08 -8.80 16.31
N PRO A 82 -5.16 -7.55 15.78
CA PRO A 82 -4.00 -6.92 15.17
C PRO A 82 -2.86 -6.78 16.17
N GLN A 83 -1.64 -7.06 15.70
CA GLN A 83 -0.43 -6.98 16.54
C GLN A 83 0.46 -5.83 16.13
N GLU A 84 -0.10 -4.85 15.46
CA GLU A 84 0.64 -3.69 15.00
C GLU A 84 1.36 -2.98 16.14
N ASP A 85 0.65 -2.77 17.25
CA ASP A 85 1.22 -2.08 18.40
C ASP A 85 2.32 -2.89 19.05
N ALA A 86 2.15 -4.21 19.13
CA ALA A 86 3.18 -5.08 19.70
C ALA A 86 4.43 -5.06 18.84
N ALA A 87 4.28 -5.08 17.52
CA ALA A 87 5.40 -5.02 16.61
C ALA A 87 6.13 -3.68 16.72
N ALA A 88 5.37 -2.60 16.87
CA ALA A 88 5.94 -1.26 17.00
C ALA A 88 6.75 -1.10 18.28
N LYS A 89 6.43 -1.86 19.31
CA LYS A 89 7.13 -1.78 20.58
C LYS A 89 8.38 -2.64 20.65
N SER A 90 8.54 -3.55 19.72
CA SER A 90 9.70 -4.45 19.71
C SER A 90 10.97 -3.81 19.09
#